data_678a98707d588afe5625d534e528b6cb
#
_entry.id   678a98707d588afe5625d534e528b6cb
#
_cell.length_a   1.000
_cell.length_b   1.000
_cell.length_c   1.000
_cell.angle_alpha   90.00
_cell.angle_beta   90.00
_cell.angle_gamma   90.00
#
_symmetry.space_group_name_H-M   'P 1'
#
loop_
_entity.id
_entity.type
_entity.pdbx_description
1 polymer ?
#
loop_
_entity_poly.entity_id
_entity_poly.type
_entity_poly.pdbx_seq_one_letter_code
_entity_poly.pdbx_strand_id
1 'polypeptide(L)'
;MALAVMIFSENFKIQIIMKNCIKDKSSAEFDIVSLGEVMLRLDPGEDRIRTARNFRVWEGGGEYNVARGLKKCFGLRAGLVSAFAKNEVGYLIED
;
A
#
# COMPACT_ATOMS: atom_id res chain seq x y z
N MET A 1 6.02 -0.90 14.19
CA MET A 1 4.98 -1.52 13.35
C MET A 1 3.68 -1.53 14.13
N ALA A 2 2.70 -0.76 13.74
CA ALA A 2 1.38 -0.79 14.36
C ALA A 2 0.48 -1.70 13.52
N LEU A 3 0.21 -2.92 13.99
CA LEU A 3 -0.74 -3.83 13.40
C LEU A 3 -2.11 -3.52 14.00
N ALA A 4 -3.00 -2.91 13.24
CA ALA A 4 -4.40 -2.77 13.62
C ALA A 4 -5.12 -4.08 13.28
N VAL A 5 -5.24 -4.97 14.26
CA VAL A 5 -6.10 -6.15 14.16
C VAL A 5 -7.50 -5.74 14.60
N MET A 6 -8.43 -5.66 13.67
CA MET A 6 -9.86 -5.49 14.01
C MET A 6 -10.41 -6.84 14.47
N ILE A 7 -10.61 -7.00 15.78
CA ILE A 7 -11.37 -8.09 16.35
C ILE A 7 -12.74 -7.52 16.71
N PHE A 8 -13.78 -8.00 16.04
CA PHE A 8 -15.17 -7.66 16.36
C PHE A 8 -15.61 -8.40 17.61
N SER A 9 -15.53 -7.77 18.77
CA SER A 9 -16.47 -7.92 19.89
C SER A 9 -16.12 -6.97 21.04
N GLU A 10 -17.14 -6.26 21.55
CA GLU A 10 -17.17 -5.38 22.72
C GLU A 10 -16.42 -4.05 22.60
N ASN A 11 -17.17 -3.04 22.26
CA ASN A 11 -16.79 -1.67 21.91
C ASN A 11 -15.89 -0.90 22.91
N PHE A 12 -15.74 -1.34 24.13
CA PHE A 12 -14.97 -0.61 25.15
C PHE A 12 -13.50 -1.04 25.24
N LYS A 13 -13.21 -2.32 25.07
CA LYS A 13 -11.84 -2.85 25.10
C LYS A 13 -11.03 -2.45 23.87
N ILE A 14 -11.68 -2.31 22.72
CA ILE A 14 -11.03 -1.97 21.46
C ILE A 14 -10.46 -0.54 21.50
N GLN A 15 -11.18 0.42 22.10
CA GLN A 15 -10.68 1.81 22.20
C GLN A 15 -9.44 1.92 23.09
N ILE A 16 -9.33 1.14 24.15
CA ILE A 16 -8.18 1.16 25.05
C ILE A 16 -6.96 0.51 24.39
N ILE A 17 -7.16 -0.59 23.65
CA ILE A 17 -6.09 -1.27 22.93
C ILE A 17 -5.56 -0.39 21.78
N MET A 18 -6.44 0.26 21.03
CA MET A 18 -6.01 1.16 19.96
C MET A 18 -5.26 2.39 20.46
N LYS A 19 -5.67 2.96 21.60
CA LYS A 19 -5.00 4.14 22.18
C LYS A 19 -3.57 3.85 22.60
N ASN A 20 -3.26 2.62 23.00
CA ASN A 20 -1.91 2.21 23.40
C ASN A 20 -1.05 1.68 22.24
N CYS A 21 -1.64 1.45 21.08
CA CYS A 21 -0.94 0.93 19.89
C CYS A 21 -0.50 2.03 18.91
N ILE A 22 -1.04 3.23 19.04
CA ILE A 22 -0.70 4.35 18.16
C ILE A 22 0.40 5.15 18.83
N LYS A 23 1.56 5.22 18.19
CA LYS A 23 2.67 6.06 18.64
C LYS A 23 2.38 7.53 18.36
N ASP A 24 2.93 8.39 19.20
CA ASP A 24 2.90 9.81 18.92
C ASP A 24 3.62 10.13 17.60
N LYS A 25 3.11 11.09 16.87
CA LYS A 25 3.67 11.50 15.57
C LYS A 25 5.15 11.86 15.65
N SER A 26 5.58 12.44 16.75
CA SER A 26 6.98 12.82 17.00
C SER A 26 7.91 11.62 17.19
N SER A 27 7.39 10.48 17.65
CA SER A 27 8.17 9.26 17.91
C SER A 27 8.06 8.21 16.81
N ALA A 28 7.24 8.46 15.79
CA ALA A 28 7.01 7.54 14.69
C ALA A 28 7.87 7.90 13.48
N GLU A 29 8.49 6.93 12.84
CA GLU A 29 9.22 7.11 11.58
C GLU A 29 8.27 7.35 10.41
N PHE A 30 7.14 6.66 10.40
CA PHE A 30 6.08 6.77 9.40
C PHE A 30 4.78 7.26 10.03
N ASP A 31 4.02 8.06 9.28
CA ASP A 31 2.66 8.46 9.64
C ASP A 31 1.67 7.34 9.32
N ILE A 32 1.96 6.55 8.28
CA ILE A 32 1.20 5.37 7.88
C ILE A 32 2.12 4.32 7.27
N VAL A 33 1.85 3.07 7.59
CA VAL A 33 2.46 1.90 6.92
C VAL A 33 1.34 1.01 6.43
N SER A 34 1.35 0.73 5.13
CA SER A 34 0.43 -0.21 4.49
C SER A 34 1.09 -1.58 4.35
N LEU A 35 0.36 -2.64 4.66
CA LEU A 35 0.76 -4.01 4.38
C LEU A 35 -0.14 -4.55 3.26
N GLY A 36 0.45 -4.86 2.12
CA GLY A 36 -0.33 -5.30 0.99
C GLY A 36 0.50 -5.69 -0.22
N GLU A 37 -0.18 -5.96 -1.31
CA GLU A 37 0.42 -6.36 -2.57
C GLU A 37 0.58 -5.17 -3.51
N VAL A 38 1.73 -5.09 -4.16
CA VAL A 38 1.93 -4.21 -5.32
C VAL A 38 1.74 -5.02 -6.59
N MET A 39 0.81 -4.59 -7.41
CA MET A 39 0.45 -5.28 -8.64
C MET A 39 1.04 -4.56 -9.85
N LEU A 40 1.43 -5.34 -10.85
CA LEU A 40 1.73 -4.83 -12.17
C LEU A 40 0.42 -4.68 -12.97
N ARG A 41 0.17 -3.47 -13.47
CA ARG A 41 -0.94 -3.18 -14.37
C ARG A 41 -0.44 -2.96 -15.78
N LEU A 42 -0.98 -3.71 -16.72
CA LEU A 42 -0.75 -3.55 -18.14
C LEU A 42 -1.90 -2.77 -18.76
N ASP A 43 -1.61 -1.61 -19.31
CA ASP A 43 -2.59 -0.70 -19.91
C ASP A 43 -2.43 -0.71 -21.44
N PRO A 44 -3.41 -1.21 -22.20
CA PRO A 44 -3.36 -1.26 -23.67
C PRO A 44 -3.58 0.09 -24.35
N GLY A 45 -3.82 1.17 -23.57
CA GLY A 45 -4.20 2.47 -24.12
C GLY A 45 -5.60 2.43 -24.74
N GLU A 46 -5.72 2.90 -25.98
CA GLU A 46 -6.98 2.92 -26.74
C GLU A 46 -7.32 1.56 -27.38
N ASP A 47 -6.37 0.63 -27.37
CA ASP A 47 -6.56 -0.68 -27.94
C ASP A 47 -7.36 -1.61 -27.01
N ARG A 48 -8.01 -2.61 -27.61
CA ARG A 48 -8.58 -3.72 -26.84
C ARG A 48 -7.46 -4.65 -26.39
N ILE A 49 -7.52 -5.18 -25.18
CA ILE A 49 -6.52 -6.12 -24.62
C ILE A 49 -6.22 -7.25 -25.62
N ARG A 50 -7.25 -7.79 -26.28
CA ARG A 50 -7.13 -8.90 -27.21
C ARG A 50 -6.29 -8.60 -28.46
N THR A 51 -6.27 -7.34 -28.89
CA THR A 51 -5.60 -6.91 -30.13
C THR A 51 -4.36 -6.05 -29.87
N ALA A 52 -4.18 -5.58 -28.66
CA ALA A 52 -3.03 -4.77 -28.29
C ALA A 52 -1.71 -5.53 -28.50
N ARG A 53 -0.72 -4.84 -29.00
CA ARG A 53 0.65 -5.33 -29.18
C ARG A 53 1.66 -4.58 -28.32
N ASN A 54 1.24 -3.45 -27.73
CA ASN A 54 2.01 -2.65 -26.82
C ASN A 54 1.16 -2.39 -25.59
N PHE A 55 1.82 -2.36 -24.42
CA PHE A 55 1.18 -2.03 -23.14
C PHE A 55 2.05 -1.04 -22.39
N ARG A 56 1.42 -0.05 -21.80
CA ARG A 56 2.04 0.76 -20.77
C ARG A 56 2.01 0.00 -19.46
N VAL A 57 3.09 0.07 -18.72
CA VAL A 57 3.25 -0.62 -17.46
C VAL A 57 3.14 0.36 -16.30
N TRP A 58 2.35 0.03 -15.30
CA TRP A 58 2.14 0.82 -14.12
C TRP A 58 2.11 -0.07 -12.89
N GLU A 59 2.60 0.45 -11.79
CA GLU A 59 2.37 -0.16 -10.49
C GLU A 59 0.94 0.16 -10.03
N GLY A 60 0.34 -0.76 -9.28
CA GLY A 60 -1.00 -0.61 -8.74
C GLY A 60 -1.20 -1.43 -7.48
N GLY A 61 -2.41 -1.41 -6.99
CA GLY A 61 -2.79 -2.09 -5.75
C GLY A 61 -3.46 -1.13 -4.78
N GLY A 62 -4.45 -1.60 -4.03
CA GLY A 62 -5.23 -0.76 -3.12
C GLY A 62 -4.36 -0.08 -2.08
N GLU A 63 -3.58 -0.84 -1.35
CA GLU A 63 -2.70 -0.39 -0.28
C GLU A 63 -1.60 0.53 -0.81
N TYR A 64 -1.00 0.17 -1.94
CA TYR A 64 -0.01 0.98 -2.62
C TYR A 64 -0.58 2.33 -3.07
N ASN A 65 -1.76 2.33 -3.70
CA ASN A 65 -2.40 3.55 -4.19
C ASN A 65 -2.73 4.50 -3.05
N VAL A 66 -3.21 3.99 -1.92
CA VAL A 66 -3.49 4.80 -0.73
C VAL A 66 -2.20 5.38 -0.16
N ALA A 67 -1.18 4.57 0.07
CA ALA A 67 0.11 5.03 0.61
C ALA A 67 0.75 6.09 -0.30
N ARG A 68 0.76 5.84 -1.61
CA ARG A 68 1.28 6.78 -2.62
C ARG A 68 0.48 8.08 -2.65
N GLY A 69 -0.85 8.00 -2.60
CA GLY A 69 -1.72 9.18 -2.57
C GLY A 69 -1.50 10.02 -1.32
N LEU A 70 -1.42 9.40 -0.16
CA LEU A 70 -1.13 10.08 1.10
C LEU A 70 0.23 10.79 1.09
N LYS A 71 1.25 10.14 0.54
CA LYS A 71 2.58 10.75 0.38
C LYS A 71 2.55 11.92 -0.60
N LYS A 72 2.00 11.73 -1.79
CA LYS A 72 2.05 12.74 -2.88
C LYS A 72 1.10 13.91 -2.67
N CYS A 73 -0.12 13.65 -2.18
CA CYS A 73 -1.14 14.70 -2.05
C CYS A 73 -1.12 15.40 -0.70
N PHE A 74 -0.69 14.71 0.35
CA PHE A 74 -0.75 15.23 1.72
C PHE A 74 0.62 15.36 2.39
N GLY A 75 1.69 14.96 1.72
CA GLY A 75 3.05 15.05 2.25
C GLY A 75 3.33 14.15 3.46
N LEU A 76 2.52 13.10 3.66
CA LEU A 76 2.70 12.18 4.78
C LEU A 76 3.89 11.25 4.54
N ARG A 77 4.53 10.83 5.64
CA ARG A 77 5.57 9.80 5.62
C ARG A 77 4.88 8.44 5.53
N ALA A 78 4.70 7.97 4.31
CA ALA A 78 4.04 6.70 4.05
C ALA A 78 5.06 5.61 3.70
N GLY A 79 4.90 4.45 4.29
CA GLY A 79 5.65 3.23 3.98
C GLY A 79 4.73 2.15 3.41
N LEU A 80 5.32 1.23 2.68
CA LEU A 80 4.64 0.04 2.18
C LEU A 80 5.47 -1.18 2.55
N VAL A 81 4.82 -2.20 3.09
CA VAL A 81 5.40 -3.52 3.32
C VAL A 81 4.77 -4.48 2.33
N SER A 82 5.59 -5.04 1.46
CA SER A 82 5.16 -5.95 0.41
C SER A 82 6.21 -7.04 0.19
N ALA A 83 5.87 -8.04 -0.60
CA ALA A 83 6.79 -9.06 -1.06
C ALA A 83 6.74 -9.14 -2.57
N PHE A 84 7.91 -9.18 -3.21
CA PHE A 84 8.05 -9.28 -4.65
C PHE A 84 8.61 -10.65 -5.04
N ALA A 85 8.21 -11.12 -6.21
CA ALA A 85 8.83 -12.30 -6.80
C ALA A 85 10.27 -11.99 -7.20
N LYS A 86 11.18 -12.90 -6.93
CA LYS A 86 12.59 -12.76 -7.29
C LYS A 86 12.80 -13.11 -8.78
N ASN A 87 12.32 -12.23 -9.64
CA ASN A 87 12.44 -12.31 -11.11
C ASN A 87 12.38 -10.91 -11.72
N GLU A 88 12.57 -10.81 -13.04
CA GLU A 88 12.61 -9.54 -13.77
C GLU A 88 11.33 -8.68 -13.61
N VAL A 89 10.17 -9.31 -13.47
CA VAL A 89 8.91 -8.60 -13.25
C VAL A 89 8.85 -8.03 -11.83
N GLY A 90 9.30 -8.80 -10.84
CA GLY A 90 9.40 -8.33 -9.46
C GLY A 90 10.36 -7.15 -9.32
N TYR A 91 11.51 -7.21 -9.97
CA TYR A 91 12.47 -6.11 -10.00
C TYR A 91 11.92 -4.88 -10.71
N LEU A 92 11.19 -5.05 -11.81
CA LEU A 92 10.52 -3.94 -12.51
C LEU A 92 9.52 -3.19 -11.62
N ILE A 93 8.84 -3.90 -10.72
CA ILE A 93 7.87 -3.27 -9.80
C ILE A 93 8.58 -2.59 -8.62
N GLU A 94 9.72 -3.14 -8.18
CA GLU A 94 10.48 -2.65 -7.04
C GLU A 94 11.21 -1.34 -7.34
N ASP A 95 11.71 -1.16 -8.57
CA ASP A 95 12.41 0.05 -9.04
C ASP A 95 11.48 1.25 -9.21
#